data_b13cf035defe9828d0ed7c8fd55b3c38
#
_entry.id   b13cf035defe9828d0ed7c8fd55b3c38
#
_cell.length_a   1.000
_cell.length_b   1.000
_cell.length_c   1.000
_cell.angle_alpha   90.00
_cell.angle_beta   90.00
_cell.angle_gamma   90.00
#
_symmetry.space_group_name_H-M   'P 1'
#
loop_
_entity.id
_entity.type
_entity.pdbx_description
1 polymer ?
#
loop_
_entity_poly.entity_id
_entity_poly.type
_entity_poly.pdbx_seq_one_letter_code
_entity_poly.pdbx_strand_id
1 'polypeptide(L)'
;MINNNKLKITARQQIKRNAGGMTMSKIQMTTPLVEMDGDEMTRILWKMIKDELLLPFIDLKTEYYDLGLEHRNETNDQVTFDSAEATKKYGVAVKCATITPNAARMDEYDLKEMWKSPNGTIRAILDLSLIHI
;
A
#
# COMPACT_ATOMS: atom_id res chain seq x y z
N MET A 1 -33.64 -6.73 21.25
CA MET A 1 -32.61 -5.97 20.52
C MET A 1 -31.31 -6.06 21.32
N ILE A 2 -30.38 -6.90 20.89
CA ILE A 2 -29.08 -7.08 21.55
C ILE A 2 -28.18 -5.92 21.11
N ASN A 3 -27.68 -5.18 22.10
CA ASN A 3 -26.94 -3.96 21.91
C ASN A 3 -25.53 -4.23 21.33
N ASN A 4 -25.36 -4.02 20.02
CA ASN A 4 -24.11 -4.25 19.27
C ASN A 4 -22.90 -3.45 19.82
N ASN A 5 -23.11 -2.40 20.60
CA ASN A 5 -22.04 -1.65 21.22
C ASN A 5 -21.36 -2.39 22.37
N LYS A 6 -22.09 -3.25 23.08
CA LYS A 6 -21.53 -4.04 24.20
C LYS A 6 -20.58 -5.12 23.70
N LEU A 7 -20.85 -5.72 22.54
CA LEU A 7 -19.99 -6.75 21.92
C LEU A 7 -18.66 -6.17 21.41
N LYS A 8 -18.68 -4.95 20.83
CA LYS A 8 -17.45 -4.27 20.37
C LYS A 8 -16.51 -3.87 21.49
N ILE A 9 -17.07 -3.45 22.64
CA ILE A 9 -16.28 -3.09 23.82
C ILE A 9 -15.63 -4.33 24.44
N THR A 10 -16.33 -5.45 24.48
CA THR A 10 -15.83 -6.71 25.06
C THR A 10 -14.68 -7.31 24.23
N ALA A 11 -14.76 -7.26 22.91
CA ALA A 11 -13.68 -7.72 22.02
C ALA A 11 -12.41 -6.89 22.18
N ARG A 12 -12.52 -5.54 22.21
CA ARG A 12 -11.37 -4.65 22.47
C ARG A 12 -10.76 -4.84 23.86
N GLN A 13 -11.58 -5.12 24.87
CA GLN A 13 -11.10 -5.40 26.23
C GLN A 13 -10.44 -6.77 26.34
N GLN A 14 -10.89 -7.75 25.59
CA GLN A 14 -10.29 -9.09 25.55
C GLN A 14 -8.92 -9.08 24.86
N ILE A 15 -8.80 -8.31 23.77
CA ILE A 15 -7.51 -8.11 23.09
C ILE A 15 -6.51 -7.39 24.01
N LYS A 16 -6.95 -6.37 24.77
CA LYS A 16 -6.08 -5.69 25.77
C LYS A 16 -5.71 -6.59 26.96
N ARG A 17 -6.56 -7.54 27.38
CA ARG A 17 -6.24 -8.46 28.48
C ARG A 17 -5.23 -9.53 28.07
N ASN A 18 -5.26 -9.97 26.81
CA ASN A 18 -4.28 -10.93 26.27
C ASN A 18 -2.92 -10.26 25.92
N ALA A 19 -2.89 -8.93 25.77
CA ALA A 19 -1.65 -8.19 25.58
C ALA A 19 -0.89 -7.89 26.90
N GLY A 20 -1.47 -8.23 28.04
CA GLY A 20 -0.94 -7.89 29.37
C GLY A 20 0.03 -8.93 29.98
N GLY A 21 0.60 -9.85 29.23
CA GLY A 21 1.44 -10.89 29.80
C GLY A 21 2.63 -11.42 29.01
N MET A 22 2.72 -11.12 27.71
CA MET A 22 3.89 -11.47 26.91
C MET A 22 4.21 -10.28 26.00
N THR A 23 5.26 -9.56 26.29
CA THR A 23 5.90 -8.67 25.32
C THR A 23 6.50 -9.57 24.24
N MET A 24 5.69 -9.97 23.28
CA MET A 24 6.21 -10.61 22.08
C MET A 24 7.12 -9.59 21.39
N SER A 25 8.40 -9.88 21.32
CA SER A 25 9.32 -9.06 20.52
C SER A 25 8.84 -9.04 19.09
N LYS A 26 8.69 -7.84 18.50
CA LYS A 26 8.32 -7.71 17.10
C LYS A 26 9.34 -8.42 16.21
N ILE A 27 8.85 -9.01 15.14
CA ILE A 27 9.69 -9.58 14.10
C ILE A 27 10.49 -8.43 13.47
N GLN A 28 11.82 -8.54 13.48
CA GLN A 28 12.71 -7.55 12.91
C GLN A 28 12.86 -7.76 11.41
N MET A 29 12.60 -6.73 10.61
CA MET A 29 12.86 -6.77 9.18
C MET A 29 14.33 -6.40 8.90
N THR A 30 15.00 -7.21 8.09
CA THR A 30 16.35 -6.94 7.61
C THR A 30 16.35 -6.08 6.34
N THR A 31 15.37 -6.29 5.49
CA THR A 31 15.21 -5.58 4.21
C THR A 31 13.92 -4.76 4.26
N PRO A 32 13.91 -3.50 3.82
CA PRO A 32 12.69 -2.72 3.78
C PRO A 32 11.71 -3.26 2.73
N LEU A 33 10.42 -3.11 3.02
CA LEU A 33 9.35 -3.33 2.07
C LEU A 33 9.18 -2.08 1.20
N VAL A 34 9.22 -2.21 -0.12
CA VAL A 34 8.82 -1.13 -1.00
C VAL A 34 7.31 -0.97 -0.93
N GLU A 35 6.87 0.18 -0.46
CA GLU A 35 5.47 0.50 -0.27
C GLU A 35 5.02 1.46 -1.37
N MET A 36 4.21 0.93 -2.30
CA MET A 36 3.62 1.71 -3.38
C MET A 36 2.17 2.02 -3.04
N ASP A 37 1.94 3.19 -2.46
CA ASP A 37 0.60 3.64 -2.11
C ASP A 37 -0.23 3.94 -3.36
N GLY A 38 -1.53 3.93 -3.24
CA GLY A 38 -2.44 4.04 -4.37
C GLY A 38 -3.42 5.19 -4.22
N ASP A 39 -4.51 5.05 -4.95
CA ASP A 39 -5.57 6.04 -4.98
C ASP A 39 -6.75 5.66 -4.09
N GLU A 40 -7.53 6.65 -3.70
CA GLU A 40 -8.86 6.54 -3.09
C GLU A 40 -8.89 5.55 -1.89
N MET A 41 -9.83 4.64 -1.93
CA MET A 41 -10.12 3.68 -0.86
C MET A 41 -8.95 2.74 -0.55
N THR A 42 -8.12 2.40 -1.53
CA THR A 42 -7.02 1.44 -1.34
C THR A 42 -5.94 1.98 -0.42
N ARG A 43 -5.68 3.29 -0.44
CA ARG A 43 -4.79 3.99 0.48
C ARG A 43 -5.26 3.83 1.93
N ILE A 44 -6.56 4.01 2.17
CA ILE A 44 -7.16 3.87 3.50
C ILE A 44 -7.08 2.42 3.98
N LEU A 45 -7.43 1.46 3.11
CA LEU A 45 -7.38 0.03 3.44
C LEU A 45 -5.96 -0.43 3.75
N TRP A 46 -4.98 0.00 2.98
CA TRP A 46 -3.58 -0.33 3.23
C TRP A 46 -3.09 0.24 4.56
N LYS A 47 -3.46 1.49 4.86
CA LYS A 47 -3.15 2.07 6.17
C LYS A 47 -3.73 1.24 7.32
N MET A 48 -4.99 0.81 7.22
CA MET A 48 -5.62 -0.05 8.23
C MET A 48 -4.88 -1.39 8.38
N ILE A 49 -4.48 -2.01 7.27
CA ILE A 49 -3.70 -3.25 7.28
C ILE A 49 -2.36 -3.03 8.01
N LYS A 50 -1.65 -1.97 7.71
CA LYS A 50 -0.40 -1.65 8.42
C LYS A 50 -0.63 -1.48 9.92
N ASP A 51 -1.59 -0.64 10.28
CA ASP A 51 -1.81 -0.25 11.68
C ASP A 51 -2.33 -1.42 12.54
N GLU A 52 -3.21 -2.26 11.99
CA GLU A 52 -3.92 -3.29 12.76
C GLU A 52 -3.31 -4.69 12.63
N LEU A 53 -2.69 -5.00 11.49
CA LEU A 53 -2.22 -6.36 11.21
C LEU A 53 -0.69 -6.49 11.14
N LEU A 54 0.04 -5.44 10.76
CA LEU A 54 1.49 -5.52 10.57
C LEU A 54 2.26 -4.92 11.74
N LEU A 55 2.04 -3.65 12.03
CA LEU A 55 2.79 -2.92 13.06
C LEU A 55 2.71 -3.50 14.48
N PRO A 56 1.63 -4.21 14.89
CA PRO A 56 1.62 -4.87 16.19
C PRO A 56 2.64 -6.01 16.32
N PHE A 57 2.98 -6.67 15.21
CA PHE A 57 3.78 -7.90 15.20
C PHE A 57 5.15 -7.74 14.55
N ILE A 58 5.30 -6.76 13.66
CA ILE A 58 6.49 -6.56 12.83
C ILE A 58 7.05 -5.17 13.10
N ASP A 59 8.37 -5.07 13.23
CA ASP A 59 9.11 -3.81 13.13
C ASP A 59 9.23 -3.44 11.65
N LEU A 60 8.10 -2.94 11.10
CA LEU A 60 7.93 -2.70 9.68
C LEU A 60 8.81 -1.53 9.22
N LYS A 61 9.74 -1.83 8.34
CA LYS A 61 10.54 -0.84 7.62
C LYS A 61 10.02 -0.73 6.19
N THR A 62 9.67 0.47 5.77
CA THR A 62 9.17 0.72 4.42
C THR A 62 10.02 1.74 3.69
N GLU A 63 10.16 1.57 2.38
CA GLU A 63 10.57 2.61 1.46
C GLU A 63 9.33 3.03 0.66
N TYR A 64 8.85 4.23 0.94
CA TYR A 64 7.51 4.68 0.54
C TYR A 64 7.52 5.45 -0.78
N TYR A 65 6.59 5.09 -1.66
CA TYR A 65 6.33 5.75 -2.95
C TYR A 65 4.83 6.01 -3.10
N ASP A 66 4.47 7.26 -3.32
CA ASP A 66 3.08 7.64 -3.60
C ASP A 66 2.79 7.49 -5.10
N LEU A 67 2.06 6.45 -5.46
CA LEU A 67 1.59 6.22 -6.83
C LEU A 67 0.19 6.78 -7.09
N GLY A 68 -0.31 7.64 -6.21
CA GLY A 68 -1.56 8.37 -6.44
C GLY A 68 -1.48 9.22 -7.70
N LEU A 69 -2.61 9.36 -8.38
CA LEU A 69 -2.68 10.01 -9.70
C LEU A 69 -2.16 11.46 -9.67
N GLU A 70 -2.47 12.21 -8.61
CA GLU A 70 -2.00 13.59 -8.43
C GLU A 70 -0.47 13.66 -8.36
N HIS A 71 0.15 12.86 -7.49
CA HIS A 71 1.61 12.85 -7.32
C HIS A 71 2.33 12.32 -8.57
N ARG A 72 1.76 11.34 -9.26
CA ARG A 72 2.27 10.90 -10.56
C ARG A 72 2.23 12.02 -11.60
N ASN A 73 1.18 12.83 -11.62
CA ASN A 73 1.05 13.99 -12.49
C ASN A 73 2.08 15.08 -12.15
N GLU A 74 2.35 15.32 -10.87
CA GLU A 74 3.38 16.26 -10.42
C GLU A 74 4.79 15.83 -10.88
N THR A 75 5.10 14.55 -10.71
CA THR A 75 6.42 13.96 -11.00
C THR A 75 6.59 13.52 -12.46
N ASN A 76 5.62 13.79 -13.34
CA ASN A 76 5.57 13.29 -14.71
C ASN A 76 5.78 11.76 -14.77
N ASP A 77 5.10 11.03 -13.88
CA ASP A 77 5.15 9.58 -13.68
C ASP A 77 6.52 9.00 -13.28
N GLN A 78 7.52 9.84 -12.96
CA GLN A 78 8.85 9.39 -12.55
C GLN A 78 8.78 8.47 -11.31
N VAL A 79 7.89 8.74 -10.37
CA VAL A 79 7.71 7.95 -9.15
C VAL A 79 7.36 6.47 -9.46
N THR A 80 6.71 6.19 -10.57
CA THR A 80 6.42 4.81 -11.02
C THR A 80 7.71 4.06 -11.37
N PHE A 81 8.65 4.72 -12.05
CA PHE A 81 9.95 4.16 -12.39
C PHE A 81 10.83 3.96 -11.15
N ASP A 82 10.89 4.96 -10.29
CA ASP A 82 11.70 4.91 -9.06
C ASP A 82 11.24 3.79 -8.13
N SER A 83 9.94 3.59 -7.99
CA SER A 83 9.38 2.51 -7.18
C SER A 83 9.68 1.12 -7.74
N ALA A 84 9.72 0.98 -9.07
CA ALA A 84 10.08 -0.27 -9.72
C ALA A 84 11.58 -0.58 -9.53
N GLU A 85 12.46 0.40 -9.67
CA GLU A 85 13.90 0.21 -9.44
C GLU A 85 14.19 -0.10 -7.96
N ALA A 86 13.49 0.54 -7.02
CA ALA A 86 13.57 0.17 -5.61
C ALA A 86 13.12 -1.27 -5.38
N THR A 87 12.09 -1.74 -6.08
CA THR A 87 11.62 -3.13 -6.00
C THR A 87 12.68 -4.12 -6.50
N LYS A 88 13.39 -3.80 -7.58
CA LYS A 88 14.55 -4.61 -8.02
C LYS A 88 15.62 -4.69 -6.95
N LYS A 89 15.91 -3.56 -6.32
CA LYS A 89 16.94 -3.46 -5.29
C LYS A 89 16.63 -4.27 -4.04
N TYR A 90 15.40 -4.23 -3.56
CA TYR A 90 14.99 -4.85 -2.29
C TYR A 90 14.30 -6.21 -2.46
N GLY A 91 13.82 -6.53 -3.65
CA GLY A 91 13.24 -7.83 -3.98
C GLY A 91 11.81 -8.06 -3.47
N VAL A 92 11.20 -7.10 -2.79
CA VAL A 92 9.84 -7.21 -2.25
C VAL A 92 9.12 -5.87 -2.26
N ALA A 93 7.89 -5.87 -2.73
CA ALA A 93 7.04 -4.69 -2.75
C ALA A 93 5.58 -5.05 -2.48
N VAL A 94 4.85 -4.08 -1.96
CA VAL A 94 3.39 -4.09 -1.95
C VAL A 94 2.89 -2.91 -2.74
N LYS A 95 1.91 -3.15 -3.62
CA LYS A 95 1.32 -2.10 -4.44
C LYS A 95 -0.19 -2.03 -4.22
N CYS A 96 -0.66 -0.85 -3.84
CA CYS A 96 -2.07 -0.52 -3.79
C CYS A 96 -2.65 -0.29 -5.20
N ALA A 97 -3.96 -0.35 -5.35
CA ALA A 97 -4.59 -0.04 -6.61
C ALA A 97 -4.42 1.45 -6.97
N THR A 98 -4.22 1.71 -8.24
CA THR A 98 -4.00 3.04 -8.80
C THR A 98 -5.00 3.33 -9.92
N ILE A 99 -5.39 4.58 -10.05
CA ILE A 99 -6.24 5.04 -11.15
C ILE A 99 -5.42 5.03 -12.45
N THR A 100 -6.00 4.45 -13.50
CA THR A 100 -5.55 4.67 -14.88
C THR A 100 -6.50 5.68 -15.49
N PRO A 101 -6.05 6.91 -15.82
CA PRO A 101 -6.93 7.96 -16.29
C PRO A 101 -7.52 7.63 -17.66
N ASN A 102 -8.74 8.06 -17.84
CA ASN A 102 -9.43 8.16 -19.14
C ASN A 102 -9.70 9.64 -19.45
N ALA A 103 -10.34 9.94 -20.58
CA ALA A 103 -10.61 11.32 -20.98
C ALA A 103 -11.37 12.14 -19.92
N ALA A 104 -12.35 11.52 -19.23
CA ALA A 104 -13.11 12.22 -18.18
C ALA A 104 -12.24 12.53 -16.94
N ARG A 105 -11.32 11.66 -16.60
CA ARG A 105 -10.39 11.86 -15.48
C ARG A 105 -9.31 12.91 -15.78
N MET A 106 -9.02 13.17 -17.05
CA MET A 106 -8.09 14.24 -17.45
C MET A 106 -8.55 15.61 -16.95
N ASP A 107 -9.84 15.91 -17.18
CA ASP A 107 -10.44 17.17 -16.76
C ASP A 107 -10.66 17.23 -15.24
N GLU A 108 -11.05 16.11 -14.62
CA GLU A 108 -11.33 16.03 -13.19
C GLU A 108 -10.07 16.29 -12.32
N TYR A 109 -8.91 15.79 -12.76
CA TYR A 109 -7.66 15.89 -12.02
C TYR A 109 -6.66 16.89 -12.61
N ASP A 110 -7.07 17.68 -13.60
CA ASP A 110 -6.21 18.64 -14.32
C ASP A 110 -4.87 18.01 -14.74
N LEU A 111 -4.95 16.87 -15.43
CA LEU A 111 -3.77 16.09 -15.78
C LEU A 111 -3.06 16.67 -16.99
N LYS A 112 -1.74 16.73 -16.93
CA LYS A 112 -0.85 17.15 -18.03
C LYS A 112 -0.90 16.16 -19.20
N GLU A 113 -1.08 14.87 -18.89
CA GLU A 113 -1.06 13.77 -19.85
C GLU A 113 -1.93 12.60 -19.37
N MET A 114 -2.43 11.82 -20.30
CA MET A 114 -3.13 10.57 -19.98
C MET A 114 -2.12 9.49 -19.63
N TRP A 115 -1.70 9.47 -18.36
CA TRP A 115 -0.68 8.57 -17.85
C TRP A 115 -1.03 7.10 -18.07
N LYS A 116 -0.04 6.30 -18.47
CA LYS A 116 -0.20 4.85 -18.62
C LYS A 116 -0.44 4.18 -17.28
N SER A 117 -0.96 2.95 -17.33
CA SER A 117 -1.14 2.16 -16.09
C SER A 117 0.20 1.86 -15.43
N PRO A 118 0.41 2.23 -14.16
CA PRO A 118 1.63 1.88 -13.44
C PRO A 118 1.88 0.38 -13.38
N ASN A 119 0.81 -0.43 -13.39
CA ASN A 119 0.94 -1.89 -13.38
C ASN A 119 1.71 -2.42 -14.59
N GLY A 120 1.44 -1.87 -15.78
CA GLY A 120 2.15 -2.25 -17.01
C GLY A 120 3.62 -1.84 -16.96
N THR A 121 3.87 -0.59 -16.59
CA THR A 121 5.22 -0.03 -16.48
C THR A 121 6.08 -0.79 -15.47
N ILE A 122 5.57 -0.99 -14.26
CA ILE A 122 6.31 -1.71 -13.19
C ILE A 122 6.60 -3.15 -13.60
N ARG A 123 5.61 -3.86 -14.17
CA ARG A 123 5.83 -5.25 -14.65
C ARG A 123 6.88 -5.33 -15.74
N ALA A 124 6.88 -4.40 -16.69
CA ALA A 124 7.88 -4.36 -17.75
C ALA A 124 9.29 -4.11 -17.18
N ILE A 125 9.43 -3.17 -16.24
CA ILE A 125 10.71 -2.87 -15.59
C ILE A 125 11.22 -4.06 -14.77
N LEU A 126 10.32 -4.78 -14.08
CA LEU A 126 10.66 -5.95 -13.26
C LEU A 126 10.80 -7.24 -14.08
N ASP A 127 10.65 -7.18 -15.38
CA ASP A 127 10.68 -8.34 -16.29
C ASP A 127 9.65 -9.43 -15.91
N LEU A 128 8.49 -8.99 -15.41
CA LEU A 128 7.40 -9.87 -15.00
C LEU A 128 6.46 -10.14 -16.15
N SER A 129 6.22 -11.42 -16.44
CA SER A 129 5.21 -11.86 -17.40
C SER A 129 3.97 -12.41 -16.70
N LEU A 130 2.80 -12.20 -17.31
CA LEU A 130 1.57 -12.91 -16.97
C LEU A 130 1.52 -14.16 -17.82
N ILE A 131 1.83 -15.30 -17.21
CA ILE A 131 1.76 -16.59 -17.89
C ILE A 131 0.46 -17.26 -17.46
N HIS A 132 -0.41 -17.57 -18.42
CA HIS A 132 -1.46 -18.55 -18.21
C HIS A 132 -0.83 -19.94 -18.26
N ILE A 133 -0.81 -20.54 -17.12
CA ILE A 133 -0.47 -21.96 -17.00
C ILE A 133 -1.75 -22.79 -17.15
#